data_9eea1ac317064e4b6edea6e78b241640
#
_entry.id   9eea1ac317064e4b6edea6e78b241640
#
_cell.length_a   1.000
_cell.length_b   1.000
_cell.length_c   1.000
_cell.angle_alpha   90.00
_cell.angle_beta   90.00
_cell.angle_gamma   90.00
#
_symmetry.space_group_name_H-M   'P 1'
#
loop_
_entity.id
_entity.type
_entity.pdbx_description
1 polymer ?
#
loop_
_entity_poly.entity_id
_entity_poly.type
_entity_poly.pdbx_seq_one_letter_code
_entity_poly.pdbx_strand_id
1 'polypeptide(L)'
;MSASAVVVPAAAAQEPSGAMGAPAPISWGACPKAEPPAPAPSPRAECATVEVPVDWSKPEGPKVGIFVARHRATDPARRIGVLMSNPGGPGASGADDALYADDPVEGYDPAMLQRFDMVGFDPRGIGRSQSADCDETIAASIPTRPHNAAEFERLRTLNGQLAESCLKRTGPLAAHMDGESVARDMDAIRAALGESKISFIGHSYGTFLGERYARLFPDRLRALAPSA
;
A
#
# COMPACT_ATOMS: atom_id res chain seq x y z
N MET A 1 -42.23 -5.61 34.05
CA MET A 1 -41.51 -4.57 33.30
C MET A 1 -40.79 -5.28 32.16
N SER A 2 -41.38 -5.24 30.95
CA SER A 2 -40.82 -5.92 29.76
C SER A 2 -39.87 -4.97 29.07
N ALA A 3 -38.60 -5.35 28.96
CA ALA A 3 -37.61 -4.61 28.19
C ALA A 3 -37.73 -4.97 26.71
N SER A 4 -38.17 -4.01 25.88
CA SER A 4 -38.17 -4.17 24.41
C SER A 4 -36.76 -3.93 23.88
N ALA A 5 -36.15 -4.96 23.29
CA ALA A 5 -34.89 -4.82 22.59
C ALA A 5 -35.13 -4.11 21.25
N VAL A 6 -34.48 -2.96 21.05
CA VAL A 6 -34.46 -2.26 19.76
C VAL A 6 -33.38 -2.93 18.89
N VAL A 7 -33.81 -3.66 17.87
CA VAL A 7 -32.91 -4.19 16.82
C VAL A 7 -32.66 -3.06 15.85
N VAL A 8 -31.44 -2.51 15.84
CA VAL A 8 -31.00 -1.55 14.82
C VAL A 8 -30.58 -2.39 13.58
N PRO A 9 -31.23 -2.21 12.41
CA PRO A 9 -30.79 -2.92 11.22
C PRO A 9 -29.38 -2.44 10.82
N ALA A 10 -28.48 -3.37 10.59
CA ALA A 10 -27.19 -3.07 10.00
C ALA A 10 -27.42 -2.46 8.62
N ALA A 11 -26.99 -1.21 8.44
CA ALA A 11 -26.97 -0.58 7.13
C ALA A 11 -26.03 -1.39 6.22
N ALA A 12 -26.61 -2.06 5.24
CA ALA A 12 -25.83 -2.68 4.17
C ALA A 12 -25.06 -1.56 3.46
N ALA A 13 -23.74 -1.61 3.53
CA ALA A 13 -22.89 -0.74 2.73
C ALA A 13 -23.18 -1.07 1.26
N GLN A 14 -23.79 -0.13 0.54
CA GLN A 14 -23.97 -0.24 -0.90
C GLN A 14 -22.60 -0.19 -1.54
N GLU A 15 -22.18 -1.31 -2.15
CA GLU A 15 -21.04 -1.30 -3.06
C GLU A 15 -21.32 -0.29 -4.19
N PRO A 16 -20.37 0.58 -4.53
CA PRO A 16 -20.50 1.36 -5.77
C PRO A 16 -20.50 0.36 -6.92
N SER A 17 -21.66 0.15 -7.51
CA SER A 17 -21.92 -0.72 -8.67
C SER A 17 -21.34 -0.09 -9.95
N GLY A 18 -20.02 -0.06 -10.03
CA GLY A 18 -19.28 0.12 -11.26
C GLY A 18 -18.42 -1.13 -11.43
N ALA A 19 -18.90 -2.11 -12.20
CA ALA A 19 -18.07 -3.23 -12.60
C ALA A 19 -16.91 -2.69 -13.42
N MET A 20 -15.78 -2.43 -12.75
CA MET A 20 -14.51 -2.23 -13.46
C MET A 20 -14.28 -3.50 -14.26
N GLY A 21 -14.04 -3.36 -15.57
CA GLY A 21 -13.60 -4.47 -16.39
C GLY A 21 -12.45 -5.18 -15.69
N ALA A 22 -12.35 -6.50 -15.80
CA ALA A 22 -11.27 -7.24 -15.16
C ALA A 22 -9.94 -6.57 -15.51
N PRO A 23 -9.10 -6.21 -14.51
CA PRO A 23 -7.83 -5.57 -14.77
C PRO A 23 -7.00 -6.45 -15.69
N ALA A 24 -6.21 -5.84 -16.58
CA ALA A 24 -5.29 -6.58 -17.43
C ALA A 24 -4.32 -7.39 -16.56
N PRO A 25 -3.96 -8.62 -16.99
CA PRO A 25 -2.94 -9.41 -16.30
C PRO A 25 -1.64 -8.63 -16.17
N ILE A 26 -0.96 -8.79 -15.02
CA ILE A 26 0.32 -8.11 -14.77
C ILE A 26 1.38 -8.62 -15.73
N SER A 27 2.06 -7.69 -16.41
CA SER A 27 3.24 -7.98 -17.22
C SER A 27 4.49 -7.85 -16.36
N TRP A 28 5.02 -8.98 -15.91
CA TRP A 28 6.19 -9.04 -15.06
C TRP A 28 7.48 -8.88 -15.86
N GLY A 29 8.43 -8.15 -15.30
CA GLY A 29 9.76 -7.92 -15.86
C GLY A 29 10.85 -7.97 -14.80
N ALA A 30 12.07 -7.69 -15.22
CA ALA A 30 13.20 -7.57 -14.31
C ALA A 30 13.01 -6.36 -13.38
N CYS A 31 13.40 -6.52 -12.12
CA CYS A 31 13.36 -5.43 -11.15
C CYS A 31 14.46 -4.39 -11.43
N PRO A 32 14.23 -3.12 -11.09
CA PRO A 32 15.26 -2.10 -11.14
C PRO A 32 16.47 -2.50 -10.30
N LYS A 33 17.66 -2.15 -10.79
CA LYS A 33 18.88 -2.33 -10.00
C LYS A 33 18.85 -1.38 -8.80
N ALA A 34 19.24 -1.91 -7.65
CA ALA A 34 19.47 -1.06 -6.48
C ALA A 34 20.70 -0.18 -6.71
N GLU A 35 20.64 1.06 -6.24
CA GLU A 35 21.81 1.94 -6.22
C GLU A 35 22.65 1.66 -4.95
N PRO A 36 23.98 1.56 -5.08
CA PRO A 36 24.83 1.37 -3.92
C PRO A 36 24.62 2.51 -2.88
N PRO A 37 24.64 2.21 -1.56
CA PRO A 37 25.09 0.95 -0.93
C PRO A 37 23.98 -0.13 -0.77
N ALA A 38 22.78 0.05 -1.31
CA ALA A 38 21.72 -0.93 -1.13
C ALA A 38 22.07 -2.29 -1.76
N PRO A 39 21.69 -3.42 -1.14
CA PRO A 39 21.91 -4.75 -1.69
C PRO A 39 21.16 -4.94 -3.00
N ALA A 40 21.63 -5.86 -3.84
CA ALA A 40 20.90 -6.23 -5.05
C ALA A 40 19.60 -6.96 -4.68
N PRO A 41 18.50 -6.71 -5.41
CA PRO A 41 17.28 -7.48 -5.24
C PRO A 41 17.51 -8.98 -5.47
N SER A 42 16.66 -9.82 -4.85
CA SER A 42 16.63 -11.25 -5.11
C SER A 42 16.58 -11.54 -6.61
N PRO A 43 17.38 -12.48 -7.13
CA PRO A 43 17.30 -12.90 -8.53
C PRO A 43 15.95 -13.58 -8.86
N ARG A 44 15.15 -13.90 -7.86
CA ARG A 44 13.81 -14.47 -8.01
C ARG A 44 12.71 -13.41 -8.00
N ALA A 45 13.07 -12.15 -7.71
CA ALA A 45 12.11 -11.06 -7.72
C ALA A 45 11.76 -10.65 -9.16
N GLU A 46 10.48 -10.40 -9.37
CA GLU A 46 9.91 -9.85 -10.60
C GLU A 46 9.17 -8.57 -10.26
N CYS A 47 9.21 -7.59 -11.14
CA CYS A 47 8.61 -6.29 -10.92
C CYS A 47 7.65 -5.91 -12.03
N ALA A 48 6.67 -5.09 -11.68
CA ALA A 48 5.68 -4.58 -12.61
C ALA A 48 5.08 -3.25 -12.11
N THR A 49 4.26 -2.63 -12.95
CA THR A 49 3.43 -1.50 -12.58
C THR A 49 1.97 -1.84 -12.88
N VAL A 50 1.10 -1.57 -11.90
CA VAL A 50 -0.35 -1.73 -12.04
C VAL A 50 -0.98 -0.33 -12.10
N GLU A 51 -1.64 -0.02 -13.21
CA GLU A 51 -2.32 1.27 -13.40
C GLU A 51 -3.65 1.27 -12.66
N VAL A 52 -3.84 2.26 -11.78
CA VAL A 52 -5.07 2.46 -11.00
C VAL A 52 -5.58 3.89 -11.14
N PRO A 53 -6.86 4.17 -10.92
CA PRO A 53 -7.37 5.54 -10.92
C PRO A 53 -6.70 6.39 -9.83
N VAL A 54 -6.35 7.63 -10.14
CA VAL A 54 -5.96 8.61 -9.12
C VAL A 54 -7.13 8.81 -8.14
N ASP A 55 -8.32 9.02 -8.67
CA ASP A 55 -9.58 9.16 -7.93
C ASP A 55 -10.47 7.94 -8.18
N TRP A 56 -10.63 7.09 -7.17
CA TRP A 56 -11.45 5.89 -7.26
C TRP A 56 -12.95 6.17 -7.49
N SER A 57 -13.42 7.40 -7.26
CA SER A 57 -14.78 7.82 -7.62
C SER A 57 -14.91 8.13 -9.13
N LYS A 58 -13.79 8.27 -9.84
CA LYS A 58 -13.71 8.58 -11.27
C LYS A 58 -12.79 7.59 -11.99
N PRO A 59 -13.20 6.32 -12.12
CA PRO A 59 -12.33 5.24 -12.62
C PRO A 59 -11.80 5.48 -14.04
N GLU A 60 -12.48 6.26 -14.86
CA GLU A 60 -12.04 6.63 -16.22
C GLU A 60 -11.16 7.89 -16.25
N GLY A 61 -10.88 8.49 -15.11
CA GLY A 61 -10.02 9.67 -14.97
C GLY A 61 -8.53 9.36 -15.09
N PRO A 62 -7.68 10.31 -14.68
CA PRO A 62 -6.23 10.11 -14.65
C PRO A 62 -5.84 8.86 -13.86
N LYS A 63 -4.76 8.21 -14.30
CA LYS A 63 -4.21 6.99 -13.66
C LYS A 63 -2.92 7.31 -12.95
N VAL A 64 -2.59 6.46 -11.98
CA VAL A 64 -1.29 6.40 -11.32
C VAL A 64 -0.78 4.97 -11.37
N GLY A 65 0.51 4.80 -11.67
CA GLY A 65 1.16 3.50 -11.68
C GLY A 65 1.58 3.09 -10.27
N ILE A 66 1.10 1.94 -9.81
CA ILE A 66 1.53 1.33 -8.55
C ILE A 66 2.63 0.33 -8.85
N PHE A 67 3.81 0.59 -8.32
CA PHE A 67 4.94 -0.32 -8.44
C PHE A 67 4.72 -1.54 -7.54
N VAL A 68 4.86 -2.72 -8.12
CA VAL A 68 4.64 -4.02 -7.44
C VAL A 68 5.85 -4.90 -7.68
N ALA A 69 6.34 -5.53 -6.63
CA ALA A 69 7.33 -6.57 -6.69
C ALA A 69 6.74 -7.91 -6.22
N ARG A 70 7.22 -8.99 -6.79
CA ARG A 70 6.84 -10.35 -6.42
C ARG A 70 8.06 -11.24 -6.31
N HIS A 71 8.15 -12.01 -5.23
CA HIS A 71 9.02 -13.17 -5.11
C HIS A 71 8.14 -14.43 -5.15
N ARG A 72 8.31 -15.26 -6.17
CA ARG A 72 7.46 -16.46 -6.34
C ARG A 72 7.74 -17.51 -5.28
N ALA A 73 6.70 -18.25 -4.92
CA ALA A 73 6.82 -19.44 -4.07
C ALA A 73 7.90 -20.38 -4.62
N THR A 74 8.81 -20.82 -3.74
CA THR A 74 9.92 -21.69 -4.11
C THR A 74 9.50 -23.15 -4.31
N ASP A 75 8.30 -23.52 -3.83
CA ASP A 75 7.68 -24.83 -4.08
C ASP A 75 6.25 -24.62 -4.64
N PRO A 76 6.10 -24.53 -5.97
CA PRO A 76 4.79 -24.30 -6.59
C PRO A 76 3.75 -25.37 -6.28
N ALA A 77 4.16 -26.61 -5.96
CA ALA A 77 3.23 -27.69 -5.63
C ALA A 77 2.57 -27.49 -4.26
N ARG A 78 3.21 -26.72 -3.36
CA ARG A 78 2.67 -26.38 -2.03
C ARG A 78 2.17 -24.96 -1.91
N ARG A 79 2.12 -24.23 -3.03
CA ARG A 79 1.67 -22.85 -3.04
C ARG A 79 0.24 -22.72 -2.50
N ILE A 80 0.03 -21.83 -1.54
CA ILE A 80 -1.28 -21.48 -0.95
C ILE A 80 -1.92 -20.31 -1.73
N GLY A 81 -1.11 -19.36 -2.17
CA GLY A 81 -1.56 -18.14 -2.84
C GLY A 81 -0.60 -16.98 -2.60
N VAL A 82 -1.13 -15.77 -2.62
CA VAL A 82 -0.37 -14.55 -2.38
C VAL A 82 -0.38 -14.21 -0.88
N LEU A 83 0.79 -13.85 -0.37
CA LEU A 83 0.96 -13.09 0.86
C LEU A 83 1.45 -11.68 0.49
N MET A 84 0.56 -10.71 0.62
CA MET A 84 0.88 -9.30 0.40
C MET A 84 1.37 -8.69 1.70
N SER A 85 2.36 -7.80 1.63
CA SER A 85 2.97 -7.17 2.81
C SER A 85 3.06 -5.65 2.67
N ASN A 86 3.12 -4.98 3.83
CA ASN A 86 3.47 -3.57 3.93
C ASN A 86 4.15 -3.28 5.27
N PRO A 87 5.37 -2.70 5.26
CA PRO A 87 6.17 -2.44 6.46
C PRO A 87 5.67 -1.23 7.27
N GLY A 88 4.83 -0.39 6.69
CA GLY A 88 4.25 0.77 7.38
C GLY A 88 5.00 2.08 7.17
N GLY A 89 5.41 2.70 8.23
CA GLY A 89 5.89 4.08 8.30
C GLY A 89 4.83 5.01 8.88
N PRO A 90 3.96 5.73 8.11
CA PRO A 90 3.75 5.70 6.65
C PRO A 90 4.96 6.18 5.85
N GLY A 91 5.09 5.70 4.61
CA GLY A 91 6.11 6.17 3.66
C GLY A 91 7.23 5.17 3.35
N ALA A 92 7.26 4.01 3.99
CA ALA A 92 8.20 2.97 3.63
C ALA A 92 7.78 2.23 2.35
N SER A 93 8.78 1.78 1.58
CA SER A 93 8.57 0.95 0.39
C SER A 93 8.07 -0.43 0.79
N GLY A 94 6.85 -0.78 0.40
CA GLY A 94 6.34 -2.14 0.59
C GLY A 94 6.87 -3.12 -0.45
N ALA A 95 7.30 -2.64 -1.61
CA ALA A 95 7.89 -3.48 -2.64
C ALA A 95 9.21 -4.12 -2.17
N ASP A 96 9.94 -3.46 -1.27
CA ASP A 96 11.20 -3.97 -0.75
C ASP A 96 11.02 -5.29 0.02
N ASP A 97 9.88 -5.53 0.67
CA ASP A 97 9.56 -6.80 1.32
C ASP A 97 9.60 -8.00 0.36
N ALA A 98 9.23 -7.79 -0.91
CA ALA A 98 9.30 -8.83 -1.93
C ALA A 98 10.63 -8.84 -2.68
N LEU A 99 11.26 -7.66 -2.86
CA LEU A 99 12.56 -7.55 -3.50
C LEU A 99 13.66 -8.26 -2.70
N TYR A 100 13.56 -8.25 -1.39
CA TYR A 100 14.55 -8.83 -0.46
C TYR A 100 13.96 -9.99 0.35
N ALA A 101 12.92 -10.64 -0.16
CA ALA A 101 12.18 -11.67 0.57
C ALA A 101 13.04 -12.86 1.04
N ASP A 102 14.11 -13.19 0.31
CA ASP A 102 15.05 -14.27 0.63
C ASP A 102 16.38 -13.77 1.24
N ASP A 103 16.41 -12.52 1.73
CA ASP A 103 17.54 -12.02 2.50
C ASP A 103 17.74 -12.85 3.77
N PRO A 104 18.98 -13.28 4.09
CA PRO A 104 19.23 -14.17 5.22
C PRO A 104 19.04 -13.51 6.59
N VAL A 105 18.94 -12.20 6.67
CA VAL A 105 18.86 -11.44 7.94
C VAL A 105 17.46 -10.83 8.12
N GLU A 106 16.94 -10.18 7.07
CA GLU A 106 15.69 -9.42 7.13
C GLU A 106 14.55 -10.03 6.30
N GLY A 107 14.83 -11.10 5.57
CA GLY A 107 13.87 -11.79 4.74
C GLY A 107 12.87 -12.65 5.51
N TYR A 108 12.01 -13.31 4.77
CA TYR A 108 10.97 -14.19 5.33
C TYR A 108 11.49 -15.58 5.60
N ASP A 109 10.83 -16.26 6.56
CA ASP A 109 11.10 -17.68 6.85
C ASP A 109 10.99 -18.53 5.57
N PRO A 110 11.96 -19.41 5.29
CA PRO A 110 11.94 -20.30 4.12
C PRO A 110 10.65 -21.13 3.99
N ALA A 111 9.99 -21.49 5.10
CA ALA A 111 8.72 -22.21 5.05
C ALA A 111 7.58 -21.33 4.51
N MET A 112 7.62 -20.02 4.72
CA MET A 112 6.69 -19.06 4.11
C MET A 112 6.99 -18.90 2.62
N LEU A 113 8.27 -18.73 2.26
CA LEU A 113 8.71 -18.60 0.86
C LEU A 113 8.38 -19.83 0.01
N GLN A 114 8.31 -21.02 0.61
CA GLN A 114 7.85 -22.23 -0.09
C GLN A 114 6.37 -22.19 -0.46
N ARG A 115 5.55 -21.52 0.33
CA ARG A 115 4.09 -21.64 0.29
C ARG A 115 3.35 -20.44 -0.25
N PHE A 116 4.00 -19.28 -0.33
CA PHE A 116 3.38 -18.04 -0.78
C PHE A 116 4.21 -17.36 -1.86
N ASP A 117 3.53 -16.78 -2.84
CA ASP A 117 4.12 -15.69 -3.58
C ASP A 117 4.12 -14.47 -2.65
N MET A 118 5.32 -14.00 -2.29
CA MET A 118 5.45 -12.77 -1.53
C MET A 118 5.25 -11.59 -2.48
N VAL A 119 4.30 -10.72 -2.18
CA VAL A 119 3.98 -9.55 -3.00
C VAL A 119 4.06 -8.31 -2.14
N GLY A 120 4.91 -7.38 -2.54
CA GLY A 120 5.01 -6.07 -1.94
C GLY A 120 4.69 -4.99 -2.97
N PHE A 121 4.25 -3.84 -2.53
CA PHE A 121 3.97 -2.70 -3.41
C PHE A 121 4.34 -1.40 -2.72
N ASP A 122 4.75 -0.42 -3.50
CA ASP A 122 4.90 0.93 -3.01
C ASP A 122 3.53 1.61 -3.05
N PRO A 123 2.98 2.08 -1.92
CA PRO A 123 1.71 2.79 -1.94
C PRO A 123 1.76 4.02 -2.85
N ARG A 124 0.62 4.45 -3.36
CA ARG A 124 0.49 5.68 -4.14
C ARG A 124 1.16 6.87 -3.42
N GLY A 125 1.95 7.64 -4.12
CA GLY A 125 2.73 8.76 -3.56
C GLY A 125 4.01 8.34 -2.85
N ILE A 126 4.39 7.06 -2.86
CA ILE A 126 5.57 6.53 -2.16
C ILE A 126 6.51 5.83 -3.15
N GLY A 127 7.81 5.97 -2.92
CA GLY A 127 8.85 5.21 -3.58
C GLY A 127 8.74 5.26 -5.11
N ARG A 128 8.62 4.09 -5.72
CA ARG A 128 8.55 3.91 -7.18
C ARG A 128 7.14 4.13 -7.76
N SER A 129 6.12 4.34 -6.89
CA SER A 129 4.71 4.59 -7.26
C SER A 129 4.40 6.08 -7.32
N GLN A 130 5.15 6.83 -8.16
CA GLN A 130 5.01 8.27 -8.31
C GLN A 130 5.06 8.98 -6.94
N SER A 131 6.26 9.09 -6.37
CA SER A 131 6.49 9.76 -5.08
C SER A 131 5.85 11.13 -5.03
N ALA A 132 5.26 11.44 -3.88
CA ALA A 132 4.79 12.78 -3.59
C ALA A 132 5.96 13.77 -3.66
N ASP A 133 5.77 14.84 -4.42
CA ASP A 133 6.74 15.94 -4.53
C ASP A 133 6.29 17.10 -3.65
N CYS A 134 7.12 17.47 -2.69
CA CYS A 134 6.90 18.57 -1.76
C CYS A 134 8.15 19.44 -1.69
N ASP A 135 8.03 20.63 -1.11
CA ASP A 135 9.19 21.51 -0.93
C ASP A 135 10.06 21.02 0.23
N GLU A 136 11.20 20.44 -0.11
CA GLU A 136 12.16 19.90 0.86
C GLU A 136 12.74 20.98 1.78
N THR A 137 12.88 22.22 1.31
CA THR A 137 13.38 23.34 2.12
C THR A 137 12.41 23.69 3.23
N ILE A 138 11.10 23.71 2.90
CA ILE A 138 10.05 23.91 3.90
C ILE A 138 10.04 22.71 4.85
N ALA A 139 10.06 21.49 4.34
CA ALA A 139 10.05 20.27 5.16
C ALA A 139 11.21 20.25 6.16
N ALA A 140 12.41 20.56 5.72
CA ALA A 140 13.61 20.61 6.57
C ALA A 140 13.57 21.75 7.63
N SER A 141 12.76 22.78 7.43
CA SER A 141 12.63 23.90 8.37
C SER A 141 11.56 23.71 9.46
N ILE A 142 10.79 22.62 9.38
CA ILE A 142 9.74 22.30 10.35
C ILE A 142 10.35 21.80 11.66
N PRO A 143 10.10 22.49 12.80
CA PRO A 143 10.59 22.03 14.08
C PRO A 143 9.88 20.74 14.51
N THR A 144 10.63 19.74 14.98
CA THR A 144 10.08 18.47 15.44
C THR A 144 9.32 18.60 16.75
N ARG A 145 9.70 19.54 17.62
CA ARG A 145 9.08 19.78 18.93
C ARG A 145 9.02 21.27 19.22
N PRO A 146 7.85 21.92 19.22
CA PRO A 146 7.73 23.29 19.65
C PRO A 146 7.81 23.37 21.19
N HIS A 147 8.62 24.32 21.72
CA HIS A 147 8.80 24.50 23.16
C HIS A 147 7.92 25.63 23.75
N ASN A 148 7.30 26.43 22.91
CA ASN A 148 6.43 27.55 23.32
C ASN A 148 5.37 27.85 22.25
N ALA A 149 4.43 28.74 22.59
CA ALA A 149 3.33 29.10 21.70
C ALA A 149 3.79 29.69 20.35
N ALA A 150 4.86 30.49 20.34
CA ALA A 150 5.34 31.10 19.11
C ALA A 150 5.94 30.03 18.16
N GLU A 151 6.68 29.07 18.70
CA GLU A 151 7.21 27.94 17.93
C GLU A 151 6.07 27.03 17.42
N PHE A 152 5.01 26.84 18.20
CA PHE A 152 3.84 26.09 17.76
C PHE A 152 3.11 26.80 16.59
N GLU A 153 2.94 28.10 16.65
CA GLU A 153 2.36 28.86 15.52
C GLU A 153 3.24 28.81 14.28
N ARG A 154 4.56 28.87 14.45
CA ARG A 154 5.51 28.64 13.35
C ARG A 154 5.37 27.26 12.75
N LEU A 155 5.31 26.19 13.59
CA LEU A 155 5.09 24.82 13.15
C LEU A 155 3.79 24.71 12.32
N ARG A 156 2.70 25.30 12.81
CA ARG A 156 1.40 25.31 12.12
C ARG A 156 1.48 26.01 10.76
N THR A 157 2.16 27.15 10.69
CA THR A 157 2.36 27.91 9.44
C THR A 157 3.17 27.11 8.41
N LEU A 158 4.31 26.55 8.84
CA LEU A 158 5.18 25.76 7.96
C LEU A 158 4.49 24.49 7.45
N ASN A 159 3.72 23.79 8.29
CA ASN A 159 2.93 22.65 7.84
C ASN A 159 1.87 23.05 6.81
N GLY A 160 1.22 24.21 6.96
CA GLY A 160 0.31 24.75 5.95
C GLY A 160 1.01 25.01 4.60
N GLN A 161 2.18 25.68 4.64
CA GLN A 161 2.97 25.94 3.45
C GLN A 161 3.48 24.65 2.79
N LEU A 162 3.91 23.65 3.59
CA LEU A 162 4.32 22.34 3.07
C LEU A 162 3.14 21.65 2.38
N ALA A 163 1.97 21.62 3.00
CA ALA A 163 0.77 21.01 2.41
C ALA A 163 0.39 21.67 1.08
N GLU A 164 0.43 23.01 0.99
CA GLU A 164 0.20 23.75 -0.26
C GLU A 164 1.25 23.41 -1.32
N SER A 165 2.52 23.29 -0.94
CA SER A 165 3.59 22.90 -1.86
C SER A 165 3.37 21.49 -2.40
N CYS A 166 3.01 20.52 -1.53
CA CYS A 166 2.71 19.14 -1.92
C CYS A 166 1.54 19.10 -2.91
N LEU A 167 0.43 19.78 -2.61
CA LEU A 167 -0.74 19.83 -3.49
C LEU A 167 -0.38 20.40 -4.87
N LYS A 168 0.44 21.46 -4.91
CA LYS A 168 0.86 22.10 -6.15
C LYS A 168 1.81 21.24 -6.98
N ARG A 169 2.79 20.59 -6.35
CA ARG A 169 3.88 19.86 -7.02
C ARG A 169 3.48 18.44 -7.37
N THR A 170 2.82 17.72 -6.45
CA THR A 170 2.30 16.38 -6.69
C THR A 170 1.05 16.38 -7.57
N GLY A 171 0.31 17.47 -7.58
CA GLY A 171 -0.93 17.60 -8.35
C GLY A 171 -2.09 16.78 -7.78
N PRO A 172 -3.02 16.28 -8.64
CA PRO A 172 -4.26 15.63 -8.18
C PRO A 172 -4.04 14.43 -7.25
N LEU A 173 -2.93 13.72 -7.38
CA LEU A 173 -2.62 12.56 -6.54
C LEU A 173 -2.54 12.91 -5.06
N ALA A 174 -2.07 14.11 -4.71
CA ALA A 174 -1.91 14.53 -3.31
C ALA A 174 -3.22 14.49 -2.49
N ALA A 175 -4.37 14.66 -3.14
CA ALA A 175 -5.67 14.59 -2.50
C ALA A 175 -6.23 13.16 -2.36
N HIS A 176 -5.51 12.15 -2.87
CA HIS A 176 -5.97 10.77 -2.97
C HIS A 176 -4.92 9.75 -2.46
N MET A 177 -4.09 10.14 -1.49
CA MET A 177 -3.09 9.26 -0.86
C MET A 177 -3.57 8.69 0.48
N ASP A 178 -4.87 8.63 0.69
CA ASP A 178 -5.50 8.11 1.90
C ASP A 178 -5.52 6.57 1.95
N GLY A 179 -5.73 6.01 3.14
CA GLY A 179 -5.71 4.57 3.37
C GLY A 179 -6.84 3.79 2.67
N GLU A 180 -7.97 4.42 2.34
CA GLU A 180 -9.03 3.76 1.56
C GLU A 180 -8.62 3.63 0.10
N SER A 181 -8.03 4.68 -0.47
CA SER A 181 -7.47 4.65 -1.82
C SER A 181 -6.39 3.57 -1.95
N VAL A 182 -5.48 3.48 -0.97
CA VAL A 182 -4.46 2.41 -0.93
C VAL A 182 -5.07 1.02 -0.82
N ALA A 183 -6.11 0.83 0.01
CA ALA A 183 -6.78 -0.47 0.13
C ALA A 183 -7.48 -0.88 -1.19
N ARG A 184 -8.01 0.08 -1.96
CA ARG A 184 -8.55 -0.18 -3.30
C ARG A 184 -7.45 -0.54 -4.30
N ASP A 185 -6.25 0.06 -4.18
CA ASP A 185 -5.08 -0.32 -4.98
C ASP A 185 -4.66 -1.76 -4.67
N MET A 186 -4.65 -2.16 -3.40
CA MET A 186 -4.38 -3.54 -2.99
C MET A 186 -5.35 -4.52 -3.66
N ASP A 187 -6.63 -4.14 -3.75
CA ASP A 187 -7.62 -4.98 -4.42
C ASP A 187 -7.44 -5.03 -5.94
N ALA A 188 -7.06 -3.93 -6.55
CA ALA A 188 -6.71 -3.92 -7.97
C ALA A 188 -5.49 -4.81 -8.27
N ILE A 189 -4.45 -4.76 -7.42
CA ILE A 189 -3.29 -5.65 -7.50
C ILE A 189 -3.73 -7.10 -7.35
N ARG A 190 -4.55 -7.44 -6.33
CA ARG A 190 -5.11 -8.79 -6.15
C ARG A 190 -5.82 -9.28 -7.43
N ALA A 191 -6.67 -8.45 -7.99
CA ALA A 191 -7.43 -8.80 -9.20
C ALA A 191 -6.52 -8.98 -10.42
N ALA A 192 -5.51 -8.11 -10.59
CA ALA A 192 -4.51 -8.21 -11.65
C ALA A 192 -3.61 -9.45 -11.50
N LEU A 193 -3.38 -9.93 -10.27
CA LEU A 193 -2.71 -11.20 -9.97
C LEU A 193 -3.59 -12.42 -10.29
N GLY A 194 -4.89 -12.24 -10.58
CA GLY A 194 -5.84 -13.33 -10.78
C GLY A 194 -6.25 -14.06 -9.50
N GLU A 195 -6.00 -13.47 -8.34
CA GLU A 195 -6.28 -14.09 -7.05
C GLU A 195 -7.70 -13.77 -6.57
N SER A 196 -8.44 -14.79 -6.12
CA SER A 196 -9.74 -14.58 -5.49
C SER A 196 -9.59 -13.95 -4.09
N LYS A 197 -8.56 -14.35 -3.36
CA LYS A 197 -8.24 -13.87 -2.01
C LYS A 197 -6.74 -13.73 -1.82
N ILE A 198 -6.33 -12.72 -1.02
CA ILE A 198 -4.95 -12.58 -0.54
C ILE A 198 -4.87 -12.87 0.96
N SER A 199 -3.68 -13.27 1.42
CA SER A 199 -3.27 -13.09 2.82
C SER A 199 -2.51 -11.77 2.91
N PHE A 200 -2.59 -11.08 4.05
CA PHE A 200 -1.89 -9.82 4.25
C PHE A 200 -1.15 -9.82 5.59
N ILE A 201 0.09 -9.35 5.56
CA ILE A 201 0.88 -9.05 6.76
C ILE A 201 1.19 -7.56 6.77
N GLY A 202 0.84 -6.89 7.86
CA GLY A 202 1.09 -5.47 8.05
C GLY A 202 1.91 -5.22 9.30
N HIS A 203 2.95 -4.41 9.17
CA HIS A 203 3.74 -3.94 10.30
C HIS A 203 3.44 -2.47 10.57
N SER A 204 3.35 -2.06 11.84
CA SER A 204 3.12 -0.66 12.21
C SER A 204 1.93 -0.05 11.43
N TYR A 205 2.13 1.03 10.66
CA TYR A 205 1.10 1.64 9.80
C TYR A 205 0.53 0.66 8.75
N GLY A 206 1.27 -0.38 8.38
CA GLY A 206 0.75 -1.44 7.51
C GLY A 206 -0.42 -2.19 8.13
N THR A 207 -0.53 -2.24 9.48
CA THR A 207 -1.69 -2.83 10.16
C THR A 207 -2.97 -2.04 9.88
N PHE A 208 -2.87 -0.71 9.83
CA PHE A 208 -3.98 0.16 9.44
C PHE A 208 -4.43 -0.10 8.00
N LEU A 209 -3.50 -0.30 7.06
CA LEU A 209 -3.84 -0.64 5.68
C LEU A 209 -4.55 -1.99 5.60
N GLY A 210 -4.07 -2.99 6.34
CA GLY A 210 -4.71 -4.30 6.44
C GLY A 210 -6.13 -4.23 7.01
N GLU A 211 -6.35 -3.42 8.05
CA GLU A 211 -7.67 -3.17 8.62
C GLU A 211 -8.61 -2.51 7.59
N ARG A 212 -8.13 -1.49 6.86
CA ARG A 212 -8.90 -0.82 5.80
C ARG A 212 -9.29 -1.80 4.70
N TYR A 213 -8.35 -2.65 4.28
CA TYR A 213 -8.63 -3.69 3.28
C TYR A 213 -9.66 -4.70 3.78
N ALA A 214 -9.51 -5.21 5.00
CA ALA A 214 -10.46 -6.15 5.61
C ALA A 214 -11.87 -5.57 5.72
N ARG A 215 -11.98 -4.28 6.05
CA ARG A 215 -13.27 -3.58 6.14
C ARG A 215 -13.93 -3.40 4.77
N LEU A 216 -13.16 -3.04 3.74
CA LEU A 216 -13.70 -2.78 2.40
C LEU A 216 -13.95 -4.08 1.62
N PHE A 217 -13.12 -5.10 1.82
CA PHE A 217 -13.11 -6.32 1.02
C PHE A 217 -13.03 -7.60 1.89
N PRO A 218 -13.95 -7.82 2.84
CA PRO A 218 -13.87 -8.95 3.78
C PRO A 218 -13.84 -10.31 3.08
N ASP A 219 -14.56 -10.44 1.96
CA ASP A 219 -14.62 -11.70 1.20
C ASP A 219 -13.37 -11.97 0.34
N ARG A 220 -12.50 -10.98 0.17
CA ARG A 220 -11.25 -11.05 -0.61
C ARG A 220 -10.01 -11.26 0.24
N LEU A 221 -10.18 -11.36 1.54
CA LEU A 221 -9.12 -11.63 2.51
C LEU A 221 -9.18 -13.09 2.98
N ARG A 222 -8.05 -13.80 2.92
CA ARG A 222 -7.88 -15.17 3.44
C ARG A 222 -7.43 -15.13 4.89
N ALA A 223 -6.44 -14.30 5.19
CA ALA A 223 -5.86 -14.12 6.51
C ALA A 223 -5.27 -12.72 6.65
N LEU A 224 -5.29 -12.18 7.85
CA LEU A 224 -4.68 -10.92 8.24
C LEU A 224 -3.77 -11.18 9.43
N ALA A 225 -2.50 -10.81 9.32
CA ALA A 225 -1.51 -10.86 10.38
C ALA A 225 -1.01 -9.44 10.68
N PRO A 226 -1.61 -8.73 11.64
CA PRO A 226 -1.11 -7.45 12.10
C PRO A 226 0.09 -7.65 13.03
N SER A 227 1.10 -6.79 12.90
CA SER A 227 2.25 -6.73 13.80
C SER A 227 2.51 -5.27 14.18
N ALA A 228 2.69 -5.02 15.47
CA ALA A 228 3.00 -3.70 16.02
C ALA A 228 4.50 -3.41 16.00
#